data_43a9ee7a1062f5ae1bcd924e4c53b28e
#
_entry.id   43a9ee7a1062f5ae1bcd924e4c53b28e
#
_cell.length_a   1.000
_cell.length_b   1.000
_cell.length_c   1.000
_cell.angle_alpha   90.00
_cell.angle_beta   90.00
_cell.angle_gamma   90.00
#
_symmetry.space_group_name_H-M   'P 1'
#
loop_
_entity.id
_entity.type
_entity.pdbx_description
1 polymer ?
#
loop_
_entity_poly.entity_id
_entity_poly.type
_entity_poly.pdbx_seq_one_letter_code
_entity_poly.pdbx_strand_id
1 'polypeptide(L)'
;LEPLGMNSARFEWSEDIDPEVPTGYDLKGAPVPLYVYSEKGSGGMFAHVEDVARFVMAGMEGSKLTESRVLQSSSIEEMYTPVMDISGIYGMVAEGYGLGYFVENTAEGKKAVFHGGQGHGWMTHFHYFPEEGEGIVILTNSQRSWPFISYILKDWSQWALSSQVGMNKILWGVVGMWVVIGLIALGSMALLYGTGKGVYRRHRSFTILSKQAMVTRSVKSGLGLGMMFAVIWSSKQKYLFLSSIFPLAFDWLIYSIVVFSLALLLSILFPETDSREKRITTNRT
;
A
#
# COMPACT_ATOMS: atom_id res chain seq x y z
N LEU A 1 6.09 14.75 28.05
CA LEU A 1 5.45 15.72 27.15
C LEU A 1 5.81 17.16 27.55
N GLU A 2 5.60 17.54 28.83
CA GLU A 2 5.86 18.90 29.35
C GLU A 2 7.27 19.44 29.05
N PRO A 3 8.38 18.70 29.25
CA PRO A 3 9.72 19.21 28.97
C PRO A 3 9.93 19.61 27.49
N LEU A 4 9.12 19.06 26.58
CA LEU A 4 9.14 19.38 25.15
C LEU A 4 8.13 20.47 24.78
N GLY A 5 7.34 20.96 25.74
CA GLY A 5 6.26 21.90 25.49
C GLY A 5 5.09 21.32 24.67
N MET A 6 4.90 19.99 24.71
CA MET A 6 3.80 19.29 24.07
C MET A 6 2.54 19.37 24.93
N ASN A 7 1.98 20.57 25.03
CA ASN A 7 0.95 20.91 26.02
C ASN A 7 -0.44 20.38 25.68
N SER A 8 -0.70 20.09 24.40
CA SER A 8 -1.98 19.53 23.93
C SER A 8 -1.93 18.00 23.80
N ALA A 9 -0.72 17.41 23.83
CA ALA A 9 -0.55 15.97 23.72
C ALA A 9 -0.95 15.24 25.01
N ARG A 10 -1.70 14.15 24.87
CA ARG A 10 -2.15 13.33 26.00
C ARG A 10 -2.31 11.86 25.61
N PHE A 11 -2.23 10.97 26.60
CA PHE A 11 -2.45 9.54 26.44
C PHE A 11 -3.84 9.10 26.95
N GLU A 12 -4.57 9.99 27.58
CA GLU A 12 -5.92 9.76 28.08
C GLU A 12 -6.91 10.40 27.11
N TRP A 13 -7.94 9.64 26.76
CA TRP A 13 -9.08 10.21 26.07
C TRP A 13 -10.06 10.82 27.07
N SER A 14 -10.60 11.97 26.74
CA SER A 14 -11.68 12.63 27.48
C SER A 14 -12.58 13.37 26.49
N GLU A 15 -13.82 13.59 26.88
CA GLU A 15 -14.83 14.29 26.03
C GLU A 15 -14.51 15.77 25.82
N ASP A 16 -13.62 16.36 26.64
CA ASP A 16 -13.19 17.75 26.60
C ASP A 16 -11.91 17.97 25.76
N ILE A 17 -11.53 17.01 24.91
CA ILE A 17 -10.40 17.21 23.99
C ILE A 17 -10.75 18.34 23.01
N ASP A 18 -9.92 19.39 23.00
CA ASP A 18 -10.05 20.54 22.12
C ASP A 18 -8.76 20.72 21.26
N PRO A 19 -8.88 20.86 19.95
CA PRO A 19 -10.09 20.64 19.13
C PRO A 19 -10.57 19.20 19.17
N GLU A 20 -11.83 19.00 18.83
CA GLU A 20 -12.43 17.66 18.73
C GLU A 20 -11.63 16.75 17.78
N VAL A 21 -11.45 15.49 18.16
CA VAL A 21 -10.74 14.52 17.32
C VAL A 21 -11.52 14.32 16.00
N PRO A 22 -10.89 14.54 14.84
CA PRO A 22 -11.58 14.42 13.56
C PRO A 22 -12.04 12.98 13.31
N THR A 23 -13.14 12.82 12.60
CA THR A 23 -13.62 11.49 12.17
C THR A 23 -12.56 10.76 11.34
N GLY A 24 -12.21 9.53 11.74
CA GLY A 24 -11.31 8.67 11.01
C GLY A 24 -12.02 7.87 9.91
N TYR A 25 -11.30 7.48 8.88
CA TYR A 25 -11.84 6.71 7.75
C TYR A 25 -11.00 5.45 7.48
N ASP A 26 -11.69 4.33 7.29
CA ASP A 26 -11.07 3.04 6.98
C ASP A 26 -10.54 2.95 5.54
N LEU A 27 -10.02 1.76 5.16
CA LEU A 27 -9.53 1.48 3.80
C LEU A 27 -10.63 1.54 2.72
N LYS A 28 -11.91 1.47 3.09
CA LYS A 28 -13.04 1.61 2.17
C LYS A 28 -13.56 3.04 2.10
N GLY A 29 -12.99 3.94 2.92
CA GLY A 29 -13.45 5.32 3.05
C GLY A 29 -14.71 5.47 3.90
N ALA A 30 -15.07 4.44 4.67
CA ALA A 30 -16.17 4.52 5.63
C ALA A 30 -15.69 5.14 6.94
N PRO A 31 -16.52 5.97 7.60
CA PRO A 31 -16.19 6.51 8.90
C PRO A 31 -16.06 5.40 9.95
N VAL A 32 -15.09 5.54 10.82
CA VAL A 32 -14.86 4.60 11.94
C VAL A 32 -15.00 5.32 13.27
N PRO A 33 -15.51 4.62 14.29
CA PRO A 33 -15.56 5.19 15.64
C PRO A 33 -14.15 5.44 16.17
N LEU A 34 -14.02 6.42 17.03
CA LEU A 34 -12.78 6.66 17.75
C LEU A 34 -12.38 5.42 18.51
N TYR A 35 -11.14 4.97 18.31
CA TYR A 35 -10.56 3.84 19.00
C TYR A 35 -9.53 4.31 20.03
N VAL A 36 -9.77 4.00 21.28
CA VAL A 36 -8.83 4.28 22.36
C VAL A 36 -7.98 3.04 22.60
N TYR A 37 -6.68 3.16 22.31
CA TYR A 37 -5.73 2.05 22.45
C TYR A 37 -5.45 1.77 23.92
N SER A 38 -5.47 0.48 24.30
CA SER A 38 -5.05 0.04 25.63
C SER A 38 -3.53 0.21 25.81
N GLU A 39 -2.78 -0.03 24.77
CA GLU A 39 -1.31 0.12 24.70
C GLU A 39 -0.96 1.57 24.35
N LYS A 40 -1.09 2.47 25.33
CA LYS A 40 -0.94 3.92 25.18
C LYS A 40 0.41 4.32 24.57
N GLY A 41 1.50 3.67 24.97
CA GLY A 41 2.85 3.97 24.50
C GLY A 41 3.12 3.64 23.03
N SER A 42 2.38 2.70 22.45
CA SER A 42 2.60 2.27 21.06
C SER A 42 1.67 2.93 20.04
N GLY A 43 0.56 3.51 20.47
CA GLY A 43 -0.40 4.08 19.51
C GLY A 43 -1.52 4.91 20.12
N GLY A 44 -1.51 5.14 21.45
CA GLY A 44 -2.61 5.78 22.17
C GLY A 44 -2.45 7.27 22.41
N MET A 45 -1.51 7.96 21.78
CA MET A 45 -1.31 9.38 21.96
C MET A 45 -2.26 10.20 21.07
N PHE A 46 -2.97 11.13 21.67
CA PHE A 46 -3.67 12.22 21.01
C PHE A 46 -2.77 13.45 21.01
N ALA A 47 -2.52 14.04 19.85
CA ALA A 47 -1.63 15.18 19.74
C ALA A 47 -1.99 16.06 18.55
N HIS A 48 -1.70 17.35 18.66
CA HIS A 48 -1.68 18.27 17.54
C HIS A 48 -0.40 18.09 16.72
N VAL A 49 -0.41 18.54 15.48
CA VAL A 49 0.76 18.46 14.60
C VAL A 49 1.94 19.24 15.15
N GLU A 50 1.68 20.37 15.82
CA GLU A 50 2.69 21.21 16.48
C GLU A 50 3.39 20.48 17.62
N ASP A 51 2.66 19.69 18.41
CA ASP A 51 3.25 18.90 19.50
C ASP A 51 4.17 17.81 18.94
N VAL A 52 3.73 17.10 17.88
CA VAL A 52 4.58 16.11 17.25
C VAL A 52 5.79 16.76 16.56
N ALA A 53 5.63 17.96 16.00
CA ALA A 53 6.75 18.73 15.45
C ALA A 53 7.78 19.10 16.54
N ARG A 54 7.35 19.47 17.75
CA ARG A 54 8.25 19.70 18.89
C ARG A 54 9.03 18.45 19.27
N PHE A 55 8.37 17.29 19.27
CA PHE A 55 9.04 16.01 19.49
C PHE A 55 10.12 15.75 18.43
N VAL A 56 9.80 15.95 17.16
CA VAL A 56 10.73 15.80 16.04
C VAL A 56 11.90 16.77 16.16
N MET A 57 11.61 18.04 16.44
CA MET A 57 12.64 19.09 16.62
C MET A 57 13.61 18.78 17.78
N ALA A 58 13.15 18.12 18.83
CA ALA A 58 13.99 17.72 19.94
C ALA A 58 15.05 16.66 19.56
N GLY A 59 14.83 15.95 18.46
CA GLY A 59 15.78 14.98 17.90
C GLY A 59 16.76 15.56 16.88
N MET A 60 16.64 16.86 16.53
CA MET A 60 17.52 17.53 15.55
C MET A 60 18.75 18.11 16.23
N GLU A 61 19.89 18.09 15.55
CA GLU A 61 21.13 18.71 16.04
C GLU A 61 20.98 20.23 16.14
N GLY A 62 21.59 20.81 17.18
CA GLY A 62 21.53 22.25 17.40
C GLY A 62 20.16 22.83 17.75
N SER A 63 19.14 21.99 17.93
CA SER A 63 17.83 22.45 18.38
C SER A 63 17.87 22.99 19.80
N LYS A 64 17.25 24.15 20.04
CA LYS A 64 17.06 24.67 21.40
C LYS A 64 16.24 23.75 22.29
N LEU A 65 15.41 22.89 21.71
CA LEU A 65 14.63 21.88 22.41
C LEU A 65 15.49 20.69 22.84
N THR A 66 16.59 20.39 22.14
CA THR A 66 17.60 19.41 22.56
C THR A 66 18.30 19.87 23.84
N GLU A 67 18.52 21.18 24.02
CA GLU A 67 19.04 21.74 25.25
C GLU A 67 18.08 21.60 26.44
N SER A 68 16.78 21.38 26.20
CA SER A 68 15.79 21.12 27.25
C SER A 68 15.98 19.78 27.98
N ARG A 69 16.93 18.95 27.53
CA ARG A 69 17.51 17.80 28.25
C ARG A 69 16.53 16.66 28.60
N VAL A 70 15.61 16.35 27.71
CA VAL A 70 14.85 15.10 27.85
C VAL A 70 15.76 13.90 27.64
N LEU A 71 16.64 13.99 26.62
CA LEU A 71 17.68 13.00 26.32
C LEU A 71 19.01 13.71 26.01
N GLN A 72 20.10 13.05 26.34
CA GLN A 72 21.43 13.49 25.92
C GLN A 72 21.64 13.20 24.41
N SER A 73 22.46 14.01 23.74
CA SER A 73 22.75 13.84 22.32
C SER A 73 23.27 12.43 21.99
N SER A 74 24.08 11.83 22.86
CA SER A 74 24.55 10.44 22.69
C SER A 74 23.42 9.42 22.73
N SER A 75 22.39 9.64 23.55
CA SER A 75 21.22 8.76 23.59
C SER A 75 20.36 8.91 22.33
N ILE A 76 20.26 10.12 21.79
CA ILE A 76 19.57 10.38 20.53
C ILE A 76 20.31 9.68 19.36
N GLU A 77 21.63 9.79 19.31
CA GLU A 77 22.44 9.12 18.31
C GLU A 77 22.33 7.59 18.40
N GLU A 78 22.30 7.04 19.61
CA GLU A 78 22.04 5.61 19.84
C GLU A 78 20.68 5.20 19.29
N MET A 79 19.62 6.01 19.49
CA MET A 79 18.27 5.73 18.94
C MET A 79 18.25 5.71 17.41
N TYR A 80 19.11 6.50 16.75
CA TYR A 80 19.21 6.56 15.28
C TYR A 80 20.24 5.58 14.71
N THR A 81 20.87 4.80 15.55
CA THR A 81 21.80 3.76 15.11
C THR A 81 20.99 2.48 14.85
N PRO A 82 21.03 1.92 13.62
CA PRO A 82 20.33 0.68 13.33
C PRO A 82 20.82 -0.46 14.23
N VAL A 83 19.90 -1.10 14.92
CA VAL A 83 20.12 -2.32 15.71
C VAL A 83 19.61 -3.57 15.01
N MET A 84 18.86 -3.37 13.92
CA MET A 84 18.27 -4.43 13.11
C MET A 84 18.21 -4.02 11.65
N ASP A 85 18.65 -4.91 10.76
CA ASP A 85 18.47 -4.75 9.31
C ASP A 85 17.02 -4.99 8.94
N ILE A 86 16.54 -4.19 7.99
CA ILE A 86 15.16 -4.33 7.49
C ILE A 86 15.19 -5.07 6.16
N SER A 87 14.37 -6.13 6.07
CA SER A 87 14.23 -6.93 4.87
C SER A 87 12.82 -6.81 4.28
N GLY A 88 12.62 -7.37 3.07
CA GLY A 88 11.33 -7.38 2.40
C GLY A 88 10.91 -5.99 1.94
N ILE A 89 9.62 -5.72 2.01
CA ILE A 89 9.02 -4.50 1.44
C ILE A 89 9.44 -3.22 2.20
N TYR A 90 9.62 -3.31 3.51
CA TYR A 90 10.11 -2.19 4.32
C TYR A 90 11.58 -1.85 4.02
N GLY A 91 12.41 -2.84 3.65
CA GLY A 91 13.78 -2.63 3.17
C GLY A 91 13.87 -1.84 1.85
N MET A 92 12.75 -1.63 1.16
CA MET A 92 12.70 -0.71 0.02
C MET A 92 12.71 0.76 0.45
N VAL A 93 12.25 1.08 1.65
CA VAL A 93 12.05 2.45 2.12
C VAL A 93 12.96 2.83 3.29
N ALA A 94 13.61 1.85 3.93
CA ALA A 94 14.56 2.08 5.02
C ALA A 94 15.68 1.03 5.00
N GLU A 95 16.86 1.38 5.46
CA GLU A 95 18.02 0.48 5.55
C GLU A 95 18.01 -0.31 6.86
N GLY A 96 17.61 0.32 7.94
CA GLY A 96 17.61 -0.28 9.26
C GLY A 96 16.57 0.29 10.20
N TYR A 97 16.45 -0.32 11.37
CA TYR A 97 15.59 0.13 12.46
C TYR A 97 16.41 0.27 13.72
N GLY A 98 16.38 1.48 14.30
CA GLY A 98 17.01 1.81 15.56
C GLY A 98 16.04 1.64 16.73
N LEU A 99 16.19 2.42 17.78
CA LEU A 99 15.28 2.38 18.94
C LEU A 99 14.04 3.26 18.70
N GLY A 100 13.07 2.71 17.95
CA GLY A 100 11.82 3.39 17.62
C GLY A 100 11.84 4.23 16.34
N TYR A 101 12.90 4.13 15.53
CA TYR A 101 13.03 4.88 14.28
C TYR A 101 13.47 3.98 13.13
N PHE A 102 12.84 4.15 11.98
CA PHE A 102 13.40 3.74 10.70
C PHE A 102 14.53 4.69 10.33
N VAL A 103 15.59 4.14 9.78
CA VAL A 103 16.78 4.87 9.38
C VAL A 103 17.06 4.62 7.91
N GLU A 104 17.32 5.68 7.16
CA GLU A 104 17.77 5.59 5.77
C GLU A 104 18.91 6.59 5.52
N ASN A 105 19.79 6.27 4.56
CA ASN A 105 20.72 7.21 3.96
C ASN A 105 20.26 7.50 2.54
N THR A 106 20.15 8.77 2.20
CA THR A 106 19.79 9.16 0.83
C THR A 106 20.96 8.92 -0.13
N ALA A 107 20.70 8.97 -1.42
CA ALA A 107 21.75 8.84 -2.43
C ALA A 107 22.84 9.94 -2.31
N GLU A 108 22.47 11.09 -1.73
CA GLU A 108 23.35 12.22 -1.46
C GLU A 108 24.13 12.08 -0.13
N GLY A 109 23.96 10.96 0.57
CA GLY A 109 24.64 10.64 1.82
C GLY A 109 24.04 11.31 3.07
N LYS A 110 22.85 11.88 2.98
CA LYS A 110 22.13 12.47 4.11
C LYS A 110 21.41 11.40 4.91
N LYS A 111 21.58 11.42 6.23
CA LYS A 111 20.91 10.51 7.16
C LYS A 111 19.52 11.04 7.47
N ALA A 112 18.51 10.23 7.23
CA ALA A 112 17.13 10.52 7.61
C ALA A 112 16.61 9.49 8.61
N VAL A 113 15.76 9.95 9.51
CA VAL A 113 15.05 9.11 10.47
C VAL A 113 13.55 9.40 10.40
N PHE A 114 12.75 8.36 10.51
CA PHE A 114 11.31 8.49 10.38
C PHE A 114 10.56 7.40 11.14
N HIS A 115 9.30 7.64 11.38
CA HIS A 115 8.33 6.62 11.78
C HIS A 115 6.94 7.01 11.31
N GLY A 116 6.08 6.03 11.16
CA GLY A 116 4.68 6.23 10.79
C GLY A 116 3.76 5.53 11.76
N GLY A 117 2.58 6.12 12.00
CA GLY A 117 1.48 5.49 12.70
C GLY A 117 0.42 5.01 11.73
N GLN A 118 -0.10 3.81 11.96
CA GLN A 118 -1.24 3.29 11.22
C GLN A 118 -2.26 2.79 12.23
N GLY A 119 -3.18 3.67 12.58
CA GLY A 119 -4.28 3.41 13.50
C GLY A 119 -5.57 3.03 12.78
N HIS A 120 -6.59 2.76 13.58
CA HIS A 120 -7.93 2.46 13.10
C HIS A 120 -8.64 3.75 12.66
N GLY A 121 -8.51 4.12 11.38
CA GLY A 121 -9.07 5.34 10.80
C GLY A 121 -8.08 6.49 10.62
N TRP A 122 -6.87 6.39 11.15
CA TRP A 122 -5.87 7.45 11.06
C TRP A 122 -4.54 6.91 10.56
N MET A 123 -3.78 7.77 9.86
CA MET A 123 -2.39 7.54 9.52
C MET A 123 -1.57 8.78 9.82
N THR A 124 -0.39 8.55 10.36
CA THR A 124 0.55 9.62 10.70
C THR A 124 1.92 9.28 10.18
N HIS A 125 2.72 10.30 9.93
CA HIS A 125 4.10 10.13 9.53
C HIS A 125 4.91 11.34 9.98
N PHE A 126 6.11 11.09 10.49
CA PHE A 126 7.14 12.11 10.59
C PHE A 126 8.41 11.63 9.93
N HIS A 127 9.13 12.57 9.33
CA HIS A 127 10.36 12.31 8.61
C HIS A 127 11.26 13.52 8.79
N TYR A 128 12.51 13.31 9.18
CA TYR A 128 13.42 14.41 9.36
C TYR A 128 14.87 13.99 9.19
N PHE A 129 15.71 14.99 8.93
CA PHE A 129 17.14 14.92 8.75
C PHE A 129 17.79 15.59 9.95
N PRO A 130 18.28 14.82 10.94
CA PRO A 130 18.77 15.38 12.20
C PRO A 130 19.89 16.40 12.02
N GLU A 131 20.86 16.15 11.12
CA GLU A 131 22.01 16.99 10.86
C GLU A 131 21.66 18.27 10.09
N GLU A 132 20.69 18.20 9.20
CA GLU A 132 20.24 19.34 8.40
C GLU A 132 19.22 20.23 9.13
N GLY A 133 18.65 19.75 10.22
CA GLY A 133 17.63 20.48 10.98
C GLY A 133 16.30 20.64 10.23
N GLU A 134 16.05 19.79 9.24
CA GLU A 134 14.86 19.82 8.41
C GLU A 134 13.93 18.64 8.73
N GLY A 135 12.65 18.89 8.87
CA GLY A 135 11.68 17.83 9.18
C GLY A 135 10.26 18.17 8.77
N ILE A 136 9.45 17.13 8.65
CA ILE A 136 8.05 17.22 8.33
C ILE A 136 7.22 16.28 9.21
N VAL A 137 6.05 16.74 9.62
CA VAL A 137 5.04 15.93 10.33
C VAL A 137 3.75 15.97 9.52
N ILE A 138 3.17 14.81 9.30
CA ILE A 138 1.94 14.65 8.52
C ILE A 138 0.95 13.82 9.36
N LEU A 139 -0.18 14.42 9.72
CA LEU A 139 -1.28 13.75 10.40
C LEU A 139 -2.47 13.68 9.46
N THR A 140 -3.04 12.49 9.30
CA THR A 140 -4.21 12.28 8.44
C THR A 140 -5.26 11.43 9.14
N ASN A 141 -6.52 11.65 8.81
CA ASN A 141 -7.66 10.92 9.31
C ASN A 141 -8.18 9.86 8.33
N SER A 142 -7.28 9.21 7.60
CA SER A 142 -7.64 8.15 6.64
C SER A 142 -6.58 7.06 6.57
N GLN A 143 -6.99 5.81 6.58
CA GLN A 143 -6.12 4.66 6.34
C GLN A 143 -5.63 4.53 4.88
N ARG A 144 -6.08 5.41 3.98
CA ARG A 144 -5.71 5.43 2.55
C ARG A 144 -4.57 6.41 2.25
N SER A 145 -3.90 6.94 3.24
CA SER A 145 -3.00 8.09 3.09
C SER A 145 -1.57 7.76 2.63
N TRP A 146 -1.15 6.50 2.51
CA TRP A 146 0.22 6.17 2.10
C TRP A 146 0.66 6.84 0.79
N PRO A 147 -0.11 6.81 -0.32
CA PRO A 147 0.30 7.50 -1.55
C PRO A 147 0.40 9.01 -1.36
N PHE A 148 -0.53 9.61 -0.62
CA PHE A 148 -0.56 11.04 -0.33
C PHE A 148 0.68 11.46 0.48
N ILE A 149 1.00 10.73 1.55
CA ILE A 149 2.21 10.93 2.36
C ILE A 149 3.46 10.85 1.48
N SER A 150 3.55 9.84 0.61
CA SER A 150 4.69 9.67 -0.29
C SER A 150 4.83 10.81 -1.30
N TYR A 151 3.74 11.36 -1.84
CA TYR A 151 3.78 12.54 -2.70
C TYR A 151 4.29 13.77 -1.96
N ILE A 152 3.78 14.03 -0.75
CA ILE A 152 4.24 15.17 0.06
C ILE A 152 5.73 15.01 0.39
N LEU A 153 6.16 13.83 0.83
CA LEU A 153 7.56 13.57 1.18
C LEU A 153 8.49 13.76 -0.01
N LYS A 154 8.07 13.32 -1.21
CA LYS A 154 8.82 13.53 -2.45
C LYS A 154 9.05 15.01 -2.72
N ASP A 155 7.97 15.80 -2.70
CA ASP A 155 8.04 17.22 -3.06
C ASP A 155 8.79 18.01 -1.98
N TRP A 156 8.53 17.71 -0.70
CA TRP A 156 9.22 18.32 0.44
C TRP A 156 10.74 18.04 0.41
N SER A 157 11.14 16.77 0.31
CA SER A 157 12.56 16.40 0.35
C SER A 157 13.33 16.97 -0.84
N GLN A 158 12.70 17.04 -2.00
CA GLN A 158 13.29 17.68 -3.17
C GLN A 158 13.42 19.21 -3.00
N TRP A 159 12.39 19.86 -2.44
CA TRP A 159 12.38 21.31 -2.23
C TRP A 159 13.35 21.74 -1.13
N ALA A 160 13.29 21.10 0.05
CA ALA A 160 14.06 21.53 1.21
C ALA A 160 15.54 21.09 1.14
N LEU A 161 15.82 19.92 0.57
CA LEU A 161 17.10 19.25 0.71
C LEU A 161 17.76 18.85 -0.61
N SER A 162 17.07 19.06 -1.74
CA SER A 162 17.50 18.58 -3.06
C SER A 162 17.82 17.07 -3.05
N SER A 163 17.09 16.30 -2.26
CA SER A 163 17.31 14.88 -2.00
C SER A 163 16.03 14.09 -2.20
N GLN A 164 16.15 12.77 -2.27
CA GLN A 164 14.99 11.87 -2.37
C GLN A 164 15.00 10.84 -1.24
N VAL A 165 13.86 10.69 -0.58
CA VAL A 165 13.65 9.72 0.50
C VAL A 165 13.12 8.40 -0.04
N GLY A 166 13.38 7.30 0.68
CA GLY A 166 12.99 5.95 0.28
C GLY A 166 11.48 5.76 0.06
N MET A 167 10.66 6.51 0.78
CA MET A 167 9.20 6.51 0.63
C MET A 167 8.72 6.89 -0.80
N ASN A 168 9.55 7.58 -1.60
CA ASN A 168 9.25 7.89 -3.00
C ASN A 168 9.08 6.62 -3.86
N LYS A 169 9.68 5.50 -3.45
CA LYS A 169 9.56 4.22 -4.15
C LYS A 169 8.12 3.68 -4.16
N ILE A 170 7.30 4.08 -3.19
CA ILE A 170 5.86 3.74 -3.17
C ILE A 170 5.17 4.27 -4.42
N LEU A 171 5.55 5.47 -4.91
CA LEU A 171 4.97 6.06 -6.12
C LEU A 171 5.28 5.24 -7.38
N TRP A 172 6.49 4.68 -7.47
CA TRP A 172 6.84 3.73 -8.53
C TRP A 172 6.02 2.45 -8.43
N GLY A 173 5.76 1.98 -7.20
CA GLY A 173 4.86 0.86 -6.94
C GLY A 173 3.43 1.14 -7.42
N VAL A 174 2.92 2.36 -7.22
CA VAL A 174 1.61 2.79 -7.74
C VAL A 174 1.58 2.69 -9.27
N VAL A 175 2.60 3.24 -9.96
CA VAL A 175 2.72 3.14 -11.43
C VAL A 175 2.79 1.68 -11.87
N GLY A 176 3.64 0.87 -11.24
CA GLY A 176 3.77 -0.56 -11.53
C GLY A 176 2.44 -1.31 -11.39
N MET A 177 1.66 -1.00 -10.36
CA MET A 177 0.35 -1.60 -10.16
C MET A 177 -0.62 -1.26 -11.30
N TRP A 178 -0.65 0.00 -11.77
CA TRP A 178 -1.48 0.39 -12.92
C TRP A 178 -1.03 -0.29 -14.21
N VAL A 179 0.27 -0.49 -14.42
CA VAL A 179 0.79 -1.27 -15.56
C VAL A 179 0.28 -2.72 -15.50
N VAL A 180 0.34 -3.37 -14.34
CA VAL A 180 -0.17 -4.74 -14.16
C VAL A 180 -1.68 -4.80 -14.45
N ILE A 181 -2.47 -3.86 -13.93
CA ILE A 181 -3.90 -3.75 -14.21
C ILE A 181 -4.15 -3.63 -15.72
N GLY A 182 -3.40 -2.75 -16.38
CA GLY A 182 -3.50 -2.55 -17.83
C GLY A 182 -3.18 -3.82 -18.62
N LEU A 183 -2.14 -4.56 -18.24
CA LEU A 183 -1.78 -5.83 -18.89
C LEU A 183 -2.86 -6.90 -18.70
N ILE A 184 -3.44 -7.01 -17.50
CA ILE A 184 -4.57 -7.93 -17.24
C ILE A 184 -5.78 -7.55 -18.08
N ALA A 185 -6.10 -6.26 -18.17
CA ALA A 185 -7.22 -5.77 -18.98
C ALA A 185 -7.02 -6.05 -20.48
N LEU A 186 -5.82 -5.80 -21.00
CA LEU A 186 -5.45 -6.14 -22.39
C LEU A 186 -5.54 -7.64 -22.64
N GLY A 187 -5.05 -8.47 -21.73
CA GLY A 187 -5.17 -9.92 -21.80
C GLY A 187 -6.63 -10.37 -21.81
N SER A 188 -7.48 -9.76 -20.98
CA SER A 188 -8.92 -10.02 -20.96
C SER A 188 -9.59 -9.68 -22.30
N MET A 189 -9.29 -8.51 -22.84
CA MET A 189 -9.81 -8.07 -24.16
C MET A 189 -9.35 -8.99 -25.28
N ALA A 190 -8.06 -9.37 -25.32
CA ALA A 190 -7.52 -10.27 -26.34
C ALA A 190 -8.19 -11.65 -26.26
N LEU A 191 -8.41 -12.17 -25.07
CA LEU A 191 -9.05 -13.45 -24.82
C LEU A 191 -10.52 -13.45 -25.26
N LEU A 192 -11.27 -12.41 -24.89
CA LEU A 192 -12.67 -12.24 -25.27
C LEU A 192 -12.82 -12.02 -26.79
N TYR A 193 -11.98 -11.16 -27.37
CA TYR A 193 -11.96 -10.94 -28.82
C TYR A 193 -11.64 -12.23 -29.60
N GLY A 194 -10.59 -12.97 -29.18
CA GLY A 194 -10.21 -14.23 -29.82
C GLY A 194 -11.32 -15.30 -29.73
N THR A 195 -11.98 -15.37 -28.55
CA THR A 195 -13.11 -16.28 -28.36
C THR A 195 -14.30 -15.85 -29.22
N GLY A 196 -14.69 -14.59 -29.20
CA GLY A 196 -15.81 -14.06 -30.00
C GLY A 196 -15.59 -14.19 -31.50
N LYS A 197 -14.39 -13.83 -31.99
CA LYS A 197 -14.00 -14.03 -33.40
C LYS A 197 -14.04 -15.50 -33.83
N GLY A 198 -13.60 -16.40 -32.92
CA GLY A 198 -13.65 -17.84 -33.16
C GLY A 198 -15.08 -18.35 -33.28
N VAL A 199 -15.99 -17.88 -32.43
CA VAL A 199 -17.41 -18.21 -32.50
C VAL A 199 -18.05 -17.63 -33.79
N TYR A 200 -17.81 -16.36 -34.08
CA TYR A 200 -18.31 -15.71 -35.30
C TYR A 200 -17.88 -16.42 -36.58
N ARG A 201 -16.63 -16.85 -36.63
CA ARG A 201 -16.08 -17.60 -37.77
C ARG A 201 -16.41 -19.11 -37.76
N ARG A 202 -17.23 -19.56 -36.80
CA ARG A 202 -17.58 -20.98 -36.62
C ARG A 202 -16.37 -21.93 -36.43
N HIS A 203 -15.27 -21.36 -35.92
CA HIS A 203 -14.08 -22.16 -35.54
C HIS A 203 -14.15 -22.62 -34.08
N ARG A 204 -15.10 -22.05 -33.29
CA ARG A 204 -15.40 -22.42 -31.92
C ARG A 204 -16.87 -22.66 -31.75
N SER A 205 -17.23 -23.70 -30.99
CA SER A 205 -18.62 -24.05 -30.69
C SER A 205 -18.82 -24.24 -29.18
N PHE A 206 -20.02 -23.96 -28.71
CA PHE A 206 -20.38 -24.19 -27.33
C PHE A 206 -20.33 -25.68 -27.00
N THR A 207 -19.54 -26.09 -26.01
CA THR A 207 -19.43 -27.47 -25.58
C THR A 207 -19.05 -27.55 -24.10
N ILE A 208 -19.95 -28.15 -23.30
CA ILE A 208 -19.72 -28.32 -21.86
C ILE A 208 -18.74 -29.46 -21.59
N LEU A 209 -18.94 -30.59 -22.29
CA LEU A 209 -18.14 -31.81 -22.13
C LEU A 209 -17.43 -32.12 -23.46
N SER A 210 -16.14 -31.79 -23.56
CA SER A 210 -15.28 -32.18 -24.66
C SER A 210 -13.99 -32.79 -24.12
N LYS A 211 -13.63 -33.97 -24.60
CA LYS A 211 -12.34 -34.59 -24.30
C LYS A 211 -11.18 -33.87 -25.00
N GLN A 212 -11.51 -33.05 -26.00
CA GLN A 212 -10.53 -32.29 -26.76
C GLN A 212 -9.92 -31.17 -25.92
N ALA A 213 -8.61 -31.04 -25.97
CA ALA A 213 -7.84 -30.03 -25.18
C ALA A 213 -8.08 -30.09 -23.67
N MET A 214 -8.34 -31.27 -23.10
CA MET A 214 -8.68 -31.47 -21.69
C MET A 214 -7.64 -30.79 -20.76
N VAL A 215 -6.35 -30.95 -21.05
CA VAL A 215 -5.27 -30.32 -20.25
C VAL A 215 -5.39 -28.80 -20.25
N THR A 216 -5.54 -28.16 -21.42
CA THR A 216 -5.66 -26.70 -21.53
C THR A 216 -6.93 -26.19 -20.82
N ARG A 217 -8.02 -26.93 -20.90
CA ARG A 217 -9.28 -26.62 -20.20
C ARG A 217 -9.10 -26.72 -18.68
N SER A 218 -8.47 -27.79 -18.20
CA SER A 218 -8.20 -27.98 -16.77
C SER A 218 -7.30 -26.88 -16.21
N VAL A 219 -6.23 -26.52 -16.94
CA VAL A 219 -5.34 -25.43 -16.53
C VAL A 219 -6.08 -24.10 -16.48
N LYS A 220 -6.85 -23.76 -17.51
CA LYS A 220 -7.65 -22.51 -17.52
C LYS A 220 -8.70 -22.49 -16.43
N SER A 221 -9.39 -23.63 -16.17
CA SER A 221 -10.36 -23.75 -15.09
C SER A 221 -9.69 -23.55 -13.73
N GLY A 222 -8.60 -24.25 -13.47
CA GLY A 222 -7.85 -24.13 -12.22
C GLY A 222 -7.36 -22.72 -11.99
N LEU A 223 -6.81 -22.06 -13.03
CA LEU A 223 -6.36 -20.68 -12.94
C LEU A 223 -7.52 -19.72 -12.69
N GLY A 224 -8.60 -19.77 -13.47
CA GLY A 224 -9.76 -18.90 -13.30
C GLY A 224 -10.44 -19.06 -11.94
N LEU A 225 -10.66 -20.31 -11.50
CA LEU A 225 -11.25 -20.57 -10.18
C LEU A 225 -10.31 -20.20 -9.04
N GLY A 226 -9.01 -20.43 -9.17
CA GLY A 226 -8.01 -20.05 -8.18
C GLY A 226 -7.94 -18.53 -8.00
N MET A 227 -7.99 -17.77 -9.09
CA MET A 227 -8.05 -16.30 -9.04
C MET A 227 -9.35 -15.80 -8.41
N MET A 228 -10.50 -16.39 -8.74
CA MET A 228 -11.77 -16.05 -8.09
C MET A 228 -11.74 -16.34 -6.59
N PHE A 229 -11.16 -17.48 -6.20
CA PHE A 229 -10.96 -17.81 -4.79
C PHE A 229 -10.08 -16.76 -4.08
N ALA A 230 -8.96 -16.37 -4.70
CA ALA A 230 -8.07 -15.33 -4.16
C ALA A 230 -8.80 -14.00 -3.96
N VAL A 231 -9.66 -13.59 -4.91
CA VAL A 231 -10.49 -12.39 -4.79
C VAL A 231 -11.47 -12.52 -3.61
N ILE A 232 -12.19 -13.64 -3.52
CA ILE A 232 -13.14 -13.87 -2.41
C ILE A 232 -12.42 -13.89 -1.06
N TRP A 233 -11.26 -14.54 -1.00
CA TRP A 233 -10.44 -14.57 0.22
C TRP A 233 -9.97 -13.17 0.60
N SER A 234 -9.43 -12.40 -0.35
CA SER A 234 -8.95 -11.04 -0.08
C SER A 234 -10.06 -10.10 0.39
N SER A 235 -11.29 -10.23 -0.15
CA SER A 235 -12.43 -9.40 0.24
C SER A 235 -12.91 -9.64 1.69
N LYS A 236 -12.55 -10.80 2.27
CA LYS A 236 -12.87 -11.15 3.67
C LYS A 236 -11.80 -10.70 4.67
N GLN A 237 -10.64 -10.25 4.19
CA GLN A 237 -9.60 -9.76 5.08
C GLN A 237 -9.96 -8.37 5.59
N LYS A 238 -9.81 -8.15 6.90
CA LYS A 238 -10.01 -6.83 7.51
C LYS A 238 -8.93 -5.84 7.10
N TYR A 239 -7.73 -6.34 6.88
CA TYR A 239 -6.57 -5.57 6.49
C TYR A 239 -5.67 -6.39 5.56
N LEU A 240 -5.29 -5.79 4.45
CA LEU A 240 -4.23 -6.28 3.56
C LEU A 240 -3.24 -5.15 3.34
N PHE A 241 -1.97 -5.42 3.53
CA PHE A 241 -0.91 -4.43 3.35
C PHE A 241 -0.97 -3.76 1.96
N LEU A 242 -1.21 -4.57 0.92
CA LEU A 242 -1.32 -4.07 -0.45
C LEU A 242 -2.48 -3.07 -0.63
N SER A 243 -3.62 -3.30 0.03
CA SER A 243 -4.77 -2.39 -0.03
C SER A 243 -4.55 -1.10 0.75
N SER A 244 -3.66 -1.11 1.74
CA SER A 244 -3.27 0.09 2.48
C SER A 244 -2.33 0.99 1.66
N ILE A 245 -1.31 0.39 1.02
CA ILE A 245 -0.33 1.14 0.23
C ILE A 245 -0.91 1.62 -1.11
N PHE A 246 -1.76 0.80 -1.75
CA PHE A 246 -2.32 1.09 -3.08
C PHE A 246 -3.85 1.06 -3.06
N PRO A 247 -4.52 1.85 -2.21
CA PRO A 247 -5.95 1.68 -1.93
C PRO A 247 -6.82 1.74 -3.19
N LEU A 248 -6.56 2.68 -4.10
CA LEU A 248 -7.31 2.81 -5.34
C LEU A 248 -6.92 1.73 -6.37
N ALA A 249 -5.62 1.53 -6.58
CA ALA A 249 -5.13 0.56 -7.56
C ALA A 249 -5.48 -0.88 -7.16
N PHE A 250 -5.55 -1.19 -5.86
CA PHE A 250 -5.94 -2.50 -5.37
C PHE A 250 -7.40 -2.85 -5.75
N ASP A 251 -8.34 -1.92 -5.63
CA ASP A 251 -9.71 -2.13 -6.04
C ASP A 251 -9.80 -2.43 -7.54
N TRP A 252 -9.09 -1.66 -8.37
CA TRP A 252 -9.03 -1.90 -9.81
C TRP A 252 -8.32 -3.20 -10.18
N LEU A 253 -7.30 -3.61 -9.42
CA LEU A 253 -6.65 -4.92 -9.59
C LEU A 253 -7.67 -6.05 -9.36
N ILE A 254 -8.45 -5.98 -8.28
CA ILE A 254 -9.50 -6.95 -7.98
C ILE A 254 -10.50 -7.03 -9.14
N TYR A 255 -11.02 -5.90 -9.64
CA TYR A 255 -11.95 -5.89 -10.77
C TYR A 255 -11.33 -6.48 -12.04
N SER A 256 -10.08 -6.15 -12.35
CA SER A 256 -9.40 -6.69 -13.53
C SER A 256 -9.18 -8.20 -13.44
N ILE A 257 -8.84 -8.73 -12.26
CA ILE A 257 -8.72 -10.16 -11.99
C ILE A 257 -10.07 -10.88 -12.17
N VAL A 258 -11.16 -10.31 -11.67
CA VAL A 258 -12.50 -10.87 -11.86
C VAL A 258 -12.86 -10.96 -13.34
N VAL A 259 -12.66 -9.87 -14.09
CA VAL A 259 -12.95 -9.85 -15.53
C VAL A 259 -12.11 -10.88 -16.29
N PHE A 260 -10.82 -10.96 -15.98
CA PHE A 260 -9.93 -11.93 -16.61
C PHE A 260 -10.30 -13.37 -16.28
N SER A 261 -10.64 -13.66 -15.03
CA SER A 261 -11.11 -14.98 -14.59
C SER A 261 -12.38 -15.40 -15.32
N LEU A 262 -13.36 -14.50 -15.42
CA LEU A 262 -14.59 -14.75 -16.17
C LEU A 262 -14.32 -14.96 -17.66
N ALA A 263 -13.42 -14.18 -18.27
CA ALA A 263 -13.01 -14.35 -19.65
C ALA A 263 -12.33 -15.72 -19.89
N LEU A 264 -11.47 -16.17 -18.97
CA LEU A 264 -10.87 -17.49 -18.99
C LEU A 264 -11.95 -18.60 -18.95
N LEU A 265 -12.85 -18.52 -17.97
CA LEU A 265 -13.91 -19.52 -17.80
C LEU A 265 -14.86 -19.53 -19.01
N LEU A 266 -15.21 -18.35 -19.55
CA LEU A 266 -15.98 -18.26 -20.77
C LEU A 266 -15.26 -18.93 -21.97
N SER A 267 -13.96 -18.71 -22.12
CA SER A 267 -13.18 -19.28 -23.22
C SER A 267 -13.16 -20.82 -23.22
N ILE A 268 -13.37 -21.44 -22.06
CA ILE A 268 -13.43 -22.90 -21.89
C ILE A 268 -14.72 -23.47 -22.47
N LEU A 269 -15.83 -22.72 -22.40
CA LEU A 269 -17.12 -23.14 -22.93
C LEU A 269 -17.16 -23.12 -24.47
N PHE A 270 -16.19 -22.43 -25.10
CA PHE A 270 -16.08 -22.35 -26.57
C PHE A 270 -14.70 -22.87 -27.03
N PRO A 271 -14.47 -24.20 -26.99
CA PRO A 271 -13.25 -24.80 -27.52
C PRO A 271 -13.18 -24.65 -29.03
N GLU A 272 -11.97 -24.81 -29.58
CA GLU A 272 -11.79 -24.87 -31.04
C GLU A 272 -12.41 -26.14 -31.59
N THR A 273 -13.16 -26.03 -32.68
CA THR A 273 -13.78 -27.17 -33.37
C THR A 273 -12.72 -27.96 -34.16
N ASP A 274 -12.69 -29.26 -34.01
CA ASP A 274 -11.70 -30.11 -34.71
C ASP A 274 -11.87 -30.01 -36.22
N SER A 275 -10.79 -29.63 -36.89
CA SER A 275 -10.74 -29.60 -38.35
C SER A 275 -10.90 -30.98 -38.99
N ARG A 276 -10.78 -32.08 -38.23
CA ARG A 276 -11.03 -33.45 -38.69
C ARG A 276 -12.52 -33.75 -38.85
N GLU A 277 -13.38 -33.26 -37.95
CA GLU A 277 -14.84 -33.43 -38.09
C GLU A 277 -15.42 -32.68 -39.29
N LYS A 278 -14.88 -31.53 -39.65
CA LYS A 278 -15.30 -30.78 -40.84
C LYS A 278 -15.02 -31.52 -42.12
N ARG A 279 -13.90 -32.27 -42.23
CA ARG A 279 -13.56 -33.10 -43.41
C ARG A 279 -14.51 -34.26 -43.59
N ILE A 280 -15.01 -34.86 -42.52
CA ILE A 280 -15.91 -36.02 -42.60
C ILE A 280 -17.32 -35.61 -43.05
N THR A 281 -17.81 -34.45 -42.64
CA THR A 281 -19.12 -33.90 -43.05
C THR A 281 -19.12 -33.40 -44.49
N THR A 282 -18.01 -32.83 -44.98
CA THR A 282 -17.91 -32.33 -46.36
C THR A 282 -17.75 -33.46 -47.37
N ASN A 283 -17.28 -34.66 -46.98
CA ASN A 283 -17.17 -35.82 -47.84
C ASN A 283 -18.45 -36.72 -47.86
N ARG A 284 -19.49 -36.35 -47.15
CA ARG A 284 -20.79 -37.08 -47.13
C ARG A 284 -21.95 -36.32 -47.82
N THR A 285 -21.65 -35.16 -48.40
CA THR A 285 -22.54 -34.40 -49.28
C THR A 285 -22.00 -34.43 -50.71
#